data_b2486949e7a0b420a5ad13ff082c19aa
#
_entry.id   b2486949e7a0b420a5ad13ff082c19aa
#
_cell.length_a   1.000
_cell.length_b   1.000
_cell.length_c   1.000
_cell.angle_alpha   90.00
_cell.angle_beta   90.00
_cell.angle_gamma   90.00
#
_symmetry.space_group_name_H-M   'P 1'
#
loop_
_entity.id
_entity.type
_entity.pdbx_description
1 polymer ?
#
loop_
_entity_poly.entity_id
_entity_poly.type
_entity_poly.pdbx_seq_one_letter_code
_entity_poly.pdbx_strand_id
1 'polypeptide(L)'
;LPEAQLDRFLMQVNIDYPAVEDELKIVQLVREENKKMLLQQGQEESVGREPSKIREPLISQHQVMQARREVLDQYMSPEVERYMVELVQATRTPERYHQELSEWIEWGGSPRASLALDRCAKAHAWLLERDFVSPEDLQQIAPDVLRHRILLSYTAESRGMDADEVIRRILELVPVP
;
A
#
# COMPACT_ATOMS: atom_id res chain seq x y z
N LEU A 1 -4.12 17.77 -0.24
CA LEU A 1 -5.51 17.29 -0.40
C LEU A 1 -6.19 17.32 0.97
N PRO A 2 -7.48 17.70 1.07
CA PRO A 2 -8.21 17.58 2.33
C PRO A 2 -8.28 16.13 2.81
N GLU A 3 -8.20 15.91 4.12
CA GLU A 3 -8.21 14.59 4.78
C GLU A 3 -9.35 13.68 4.32
N ALA A 4 -10.56 14.26 4.18
CA ALA A 4 -11.71 13.51 3.67
C ALA A 4 -11.56 12.99 2.23
N GLN A 5 -10.64 13.55 1.45
CA GLN A 5 -10.29 13.06 0.12
C GLN A 5 -9.22 11.96 0.22
N LEU A 6 -8.24 12.12 1.11
CA LEU A 6 -7.20 11.11 1.35
C LEU A 6 -7.79 9.79 1.84
N ASP A 7 -8.77 9.82 2.73
CA ASP A 7 -9.46 8.63 3.25
C ASP A 7 -10.13 7.76 2.16
N ARG A 8 -10.37 8.33 0.96
CA ARG A 8 -10.96 7.60 -0.18
C ARG A 8 -9.97 6.77 -0.97
N PHE A 9 -8.66 7.00 -0.81
CA PHE A 9 -7.64 6.16 -1.43
C PHE A 9 -7.52 4.85 -0.66
N LEU A 10 -7.24 3.76 -1.36
CA LEU A 10 -7.15 2.42 -0.76
C LEU A 10 -5.97 2.33 0.18
N MET A 11 -4.79 2.76 -0.28
CA MET A 11 -3.53 2.75 0.45
C MET A 11 -2.63 3.89 -0.02
N GLN A 12 -1.64 4.24 0.79
CA GLN A 12 -0.57 5.19 0.48
C GLN A 12 0.76 4.46 0.57
N VAL A 13 1.47 4.37 -0.54
CA VAL A 13 2.80 3.78 -0.61
C VAL A 13 3.84 4.90 -0.61
N ASN A 14 4.79 4.84 0.30
CA ASN A 14 5.94 5.75 0.31
C ASN A 14 7.00 5.21 -0.63
N ILE A 15 7.49 6.07 -1.53
CA ILE A 15 8.55 5.73 -2.49
C ILE A 15 9.71 6.68 -2.22
N ASP A 16 10.83 6.13 -1.82
CA ASP A 16 12.07 6.86 -1.63
C ASP A 16 12.89 6.98 -2.92
N TYR A 17 13.91 7.83 -2.88
CA TYR A 17 14.89 7.89 -3.97
C TYR A 17 15.63 6.56 -4.10
N PRO A 18 16.01 6.18 -5.34
CA PRO A 18 16.78 4.96 -5.56
C PRO A 18 18.16 5.07 -4.91
N ALA A 19 18.74 3.92 -4.54
CA ALA A 19 20.13 3.86 -4.12
C ALA A 19 21.07 4.28 -5.27
N VAL A 20 22.29 4.73 -4.95
CA VAL A 20 23.26 5.23 -5.94
C VAL A 20 23.48 4.22 -7.08
N GLU A 21 23.59 2.94 -6.76
CA GLU A 21 23.79 1.86 -7.71
C GLU A 21 22.58 1.67 -8.65
N ASP A 22 21.39 1.87 -8.16
CA ASP A 22 20.17 1.75 -8.96
C ASP A 22 19.96 3.00 -9.82
N GLU A 23 20.29 4.18 -9.31
CA GLU A 23 20.29 5.41 -10.10
C GLU A 23 21.28 5.35 -11.28
N LEU A 24 22.47 4.78 -11.05
CA LEU A 24 23.44 4.50 -12.13
C LEU A 24 22.87 3.55 -13.20
N LYS A 25 22.15 2.49 -12.79
CA LYS A 25 21.50 1.57 -13.73
C LYS A 25 20.41 2.28 -14.54
N ILE A 26 19.61 3.15 -13.91
CA ILE A 26 18.58 3.96 -14.59
C ILE A 26 19.24 4.84 -15.66
N VAL A 27 20.32 5.54 -15.33
CA VAL A 27 21.04 6.39 -16.29
C VAL A 27 21.58 5.57 -17.46
N GLN A 28 22.15 4.37 -17.19
CA GLN A 28 22.66 3.49 -18.23
C GLN A 28 21.54 2.99 -19.14
N LEU A 29 20.41 2.56 -18.56
CA LEU A 29 19.24 2.08 -19.31
C LEU A 29 18.69 3.16 -20.24
N VAL A 30 18.49 4.37 -19.73
CA VAL A 30 17.98 5.51 -20.54
C VAL A 30 18.94 5.87 -21.67
N ARG A 31 20.26 5.82 -21.42
CA ARG A 31 21.26 6.04 -22.47
C ARG A 31 21.20 4.98 -23.58
N GLU A 32 21.02 3.71 -23.22
CA GLU A 32 20.86 2.64 -24.19
C GLU A 32 19.56 2.75 -24.99
N GLU A 33 18.46 3.08 -24.35
CA GLU A 33 17.17 3.32 -25.02
C GLU A 33 17.27 4.46 -26.01
N ASN A 34 17.87 5.58 -25.62
CA ASN A 34 18.08 6.72 -26.50
C ASN A 34 18.97 6.37 -27.71
N LYS A 35 20.04 5.57 -27.53
CA LYS A 35 20.86 5.09 -28.65
C LYS A 35 20.08 4.19 -29.60
N LYS A 36 19.25 3.29 -29.07
CA LYS A 36 18.39 2.42 -29.89
C LYS A 36 17.36 3.25 -30.69
N MET A 37 16.74 4.27 -30.08
CA MET A 37 15.81 5.18 -30.76
C MET A 37 16.49 5.93 -31.92
N LEU A 38 17.69 6.47 -31.69
CA LEU A 38 18.43 7.19 -32.75
C LEU A 38 18.83 6.28 -33.91
N LEU A 39 19.24 5.03 -33.62
CA LEU A 39 19.56 4.06 -34.66
C LEU A 39 18.35 3.62 -35.47
N GLN A 40 17.17 3.55 -34.85
CA GLN A 40 15.91 3.25 -35.54
C GLN A 40 15.44 4.43 -36.42
N GLN A 41 15.56 5.66 -35.95
CA GLN A 41 15.23 6.86 -36.77
C GLN A 41 16.11 6.99 -38.01
N GLY A 42 17.36 6.59 -37.95
CA GLY A 42 18.27 6.59 -39.12
C GLY A 42 17.93 5.54 -40.21
N GLN A 43 17.09 4.55 -39.89
CA GLN A 43 16.63 3.51 -40.84
C GLN A 43 15.22 3.79 -41.38
N GLU A 44 14.46 4.70 -40.78
CA GLU A 44 13.05 4.96 -41.12
C GLU A 44 12.85 5.99 -42.27
N GLU A 45 13.89 6.54 -42.87
CA GLU A 45 13.73 7.33 -44.08
C GLU A 45 13.30 6.52 -45.33
N SER A 46 13.23 5.20 -45.25
CA SER A 46 12.92 4.33 -46.40
C SER A 46 11.70 3.41 -46.28
N VAL A 47 11.06 3.29 -45.09
CA VAL A 47 9.86 2.44 -44.96
C VAL A 47 8.89 3.06 -43.99
N GLY A 48 7.62 3.16 -44.41
CA GLY A 48 6.54 3.79 -43.64
C GLY A 48 6.46 3.34 -42.17
N ARG A 49 6.15 4.29 -41.29
CA ARG A 49 5.99 4.12 -39.85
C ARG A 49 5.20 2.85 -39.52
N GLU A 50 5.89 1.79 -39.15
CA GLU A 50 5.23 0.77 -38.35
C GLU A 50 4.87 1.38 -36.98
N PRO A 51 3.61 1.25 -36.53
CA PRO A 51 3.23 1.70 -35.22
C PRO A 51 4.12 0.97 -34.21
N SER A 52 4.70 1.72 -33.28
CA SER A 52 5.51 1.18 -32.18
C SER A 52 4.86 -0.10 -31.68
N LYS A 53 5.56 -1.23 -31.76
CA LYS A 53 5.06 -2.53 -31.31
C LYS A 53 4.52 -2.36 -29.91
N ILE A 54 3.20 -2.28 -29.79
CA ILE A 54 2.50 -2.33 -28.51
C ILE A 54 2.97 -3.64 -27.88
N ARG A 55 3.75 -3.56 -26.79
CA ARG A 55 4.19 -4.76 -26.08
C ARG A 55 2.94 -5.54 -25.72
N GLU A 56 2.91 -6.81 -26.06
CA GLU A 56 1.80 -7.66 -25.63
C GLU A 56 1.66 -7.61 -24.12
N PRO A 57 0.44 -7.46 -23.60
CA PRO A 57 0.23 -7.37 -22.17
C PRO A 57 0.69 -8.67 -21.51
N LEU A 58 1.48 -8.57 -20.43
CA LEU A 58 1.94 -9.72 -19.65
C LEU A 58 0.78 -10.49 -19.01
N ILE A 59 -0.31 -9.79 -18.71
CA ILE A 59 -1.50 -10.32 -18.04
C ILE A 59 -2.72 -9.89 -18.84
N SER A 60 -3.59 -10.83 -19.14
CA SER A 60 -4.87 -10.56 -19.83
C SER A 60 -5.91 -9.98 -18.87
N GLN A 61 -6.89 -9.25 -19.41
CA GLN A 61 -8.02 -8.75 -18.63
C GLN A 61 -8.79 -9.88 -17.93
N HIS A 62 -8.92 -11.04 -18.59
CA HIS A 62 -9.55 -12.21 -18.01
C HIS A 62 -8.82 -12.70 -16.75
N GLN A 63 -7.49 -12.79 -16.79
CA GLN A 63 -6.67 -13.19 -15.63
C GLN A 63 -6.82 -12.20 -14.46
N VAL A 64 -6.87 -10.89 -14.73
CA VAL A 64 -7.10 -9.87 -13.69
C VAL A 64 -8.49 -10.08 -13.06
N MET A 65 -9.53 -10.33 -13.85
CA MET A 65 -10.88 -10.54 -13.33
C MET A 65 -11.00 -11.85 -12.55
N GLN A 66 -10.26 -12.89 -12.95
CA GLN A 66 -10.16 -14.14 -12.20
C GLN A 66 -9.47 -13.92 -10.85
N ALA A 67 -8.29 -13.28 -10.83
CA ALA A 67 -7.57 -12.96 -9.61
C ALA A 67 -8.43 -12.15 -8.62
N ARG A 68 -9.22 -11.18 -9.12
CA ARG A 68 -10.14 -10.40 -8.26
C ARG A 68 -11.21 -11.27 -7.60
N ARG A 69 -11.72 -12.31 -8.26
CA ARG A 69 -12.68 -13.24 -7.66
C ARG A 69 -12.00 -14.08 -6.58
N GLU A 70 -10.84 -14.66 -6.90
CA GLU A 70 -10.06 -15.46 -5.97
C GLU A 70 -9.67 -14.68 -4.70
N VAL A 71 -9.28 -13.41 -4.84
CA VAL A 71 -9.01 -12.51 -3.70
C VAL A 71 -10.27 -12.29 -2.85
N LEU A 72 -11.44 -12.12 -3.45
CA LEU A 72 -12.69 -11.94 -2.69
C LEU A 72 -13.09 -13.20 -1.91
N ASP A 73 -12.75 -14.39 -2.43
CA ASP A 73 -13.08 -15.69 -1.82
C ASP A 73 -12.05 -16.09 -0.73
N GLN A 74 -10.99 -15.31 -0.50
CA GLN A 74 -10.01 -15.58 0.56
C GLN A 74 -10.67 -15.65 1.93
N TYR A 75 -10.40 -16.74 2.65
CA TYR A 75 -10.95 -16.94 3.98
C TYR A 75 -10.25 -16.04 5.01
N MET A 76 -11.03 -15.48 5.92
CA MET A 76 -10.55 -14.79 7.12
C MET A 76 -11.33 -15.31 8.32
N SER A 77 -10.63 -15.76 9.37
CA SER A 77 -11.30 -16.26 10.57
C SER A 77 -11.97 -15.13 11.35
N PRO A 78 -13.04 -15.40 12.12
CA PRO A 78 -13.69 -14.38 12.95
C PRO A 78 -12.75 -13.68 13.94
N GLU A 79 -11.73 -14.39 14.42
CA GLU A 79 -10.70 -13.83 15.31
C GLU A 79 -9.82 -12.82 14.57
N VAL A 80 -9.40 -13.10 13.35
CA VAL A 80 -8.61 -12.21 12.50
C VAL A 80 -9.47 -11.02 12.04
N GLU A 81 -10.75 -11.22 11.71
CA GLU A 81 -11.68 -10.12 11.42
C GLU A 81 -11.82 -9.17 12.63
N ARG A 82 -11.94 -9.74 13.82
CA ARG A 82 -11.99 -8.93 15.05
C ARG A 82 -10.70 -8.16 15.25
N TYR A 83 -9.54 -8.79 15.10
CA TYR A 83 -8.24 -8.15 15.20
C TYR A 83 -8.10 -6.98 14.23
N MET A 84 -8.51 -7.16 12.98
CA MET A 84 -8.55 -6.10 11.98
C MET A 84 -9.38 -4.89 12.44
N VAL A 85 -10.57 -5.14 13.00
CA VAL A 85 -11.44 -4.06 13.52
C VAL A 85 -10.81 -3.40 14.75
N GLU A 86 -10.19 -4.17 15.65
CA GLU A 86 -9.51 -3.64 16.85
C GLU A 86 -8.33 -2.72 16.47
N LEU A 87 -7.56 -3.04 15.44
CA LEU A 87 -6.51 -2.14 14.92
C LEU A 87 -7.07 -0.77 14.52
N VAL A 88 -8.21 -0.76 13.83
CA VAL A 88 -8.86 0.51 13.45
C VAL A 88 -9.48 1.20 14.66
N GLN A 89 -10.08 0.45 15.59
CA GLN A 89 -10.63 1.02 16.83
C GLN A 89 -9.54 1.67 17.69
N ALA A 90 -8.33 1.08 17.75
CA ALA A 90 -7.21 1.68 18.46
C ALA A 90 -6.82 3.07 17.92
N THR A 91 -7.10 3.36 16.65
CA THR A 91 -6.93 4.72 16.11
C THR A 91 -8.04 5.69 16.52
N ARG A 92 -9.26 5.20 16.82
CA ARG A 92 -10.46 6.04 17.11
C ARG A 92 -10.68 6.30 18.59
N THR A 93 -10.37 5.29 19.41
CA THR A 93 -10.53 5.31 20.85
C THR A 93 -9.22 4.91 21.52
N PRO A 94 -8.12 5.63 21.23
CA PRO A 94 -6.76 5.24 21.64
C PRO A 94 -6.62 5.12 23.16
N GLU A 95 -7.40 5.86 23.94
CA GLU A 95 -7.42 5.84 25.41
C GLU A 95 -7.79 4.47 25.99
N ARG A 96 -8.49 3.62 25.23
CA ARG A 96 -8.85 2.26 25.64
C ARG A 96 -7.67 1.29 25.56
N TYR A 97 -6.68 1.62 24.74
CA TYR A 97 -5.53 0.76 24.50
C TYR A 97 -4.31 1.23 25.27
N HIS A 98 -3.99 2.52 25.21
CA HIS A 98 -2.89 3.10 25.95
C HIS A 98 -2.98 4.64 26.00
N GLN A 99 -2.58 5.24 27.12
CA GLN A 99 -2.62 6.69 27.29
C GLN A 99 -1.73 7.42 26.28
N GLU A 100 -0.56 6.88 25.96
CA GLU A 100 0.35 7.48 24.96
C GLU A 100 -0.33 7.66 23.61
N LEU A 101 -1.11 6.68 23.15
CA LEU A 101 -1.83 6.77 21.87
C LEU A 101 -2.84 7.91 21.88
N SER A 102 -3.51 8.17 23.00
CA SER A 102 -4.46 9.28 23.12
C SER A 102 -3.78 10.66 23.12
N GLU A 103 -2.48 10.72 23.49
CA GLU A 103 -1.71 11.94 23.36
C GLU A 103 -1.20 12.17 21.93
N TRP A 104 -1.07 11.11 21.13
CA TRP A 104 -0.47 11.16 19.80
C TRP A 104 -1.48 11.26 18.66
N ILE A 105 -2.70 10.72 18.85
CA ILE A 105 -3.72 10.65 17.80
C ILE A 105 -4.80 11.70 18.07
N GLU A 106 -4.98 12.62 17.11
CA GLU A 106 -6.07 13.58 17.12
C GLU A 106 -7.32 13.00 16.45
N TRP A 107 -7.16 12.35 15.30
CA TRP A 107 -8.25 11.68 14.56
C TRP A 107 -7.80 10.32 14.03
N GLY A 108 -8.67 9.33 14.18
CA GLY A 108 -8.45 7.97 13.71
C GLY A 108 -9.15 7.65 12.39
N GLY A 109 -8.86 6.47 11.86
CA GLY A 109 -9.39 6.00 10.59
C GLY A 109 -10.92 5.83 10.57
N SER A 110 -11.58 6.16 9.47
CA SER A 110 -13.00 5.93 9.25
C SER A 110 -13.30 4.42 9.02
N PRO A 111 -14.58 3.98 8.91
CA PRO A 111 -14.91 2.60 8.53
C PRO A 111 -14.29 2.15 7.20
N ARG A 112 -13.88 3.10 6.33
CA ARG A 112 -13.14 2.79 5.11
C ARG A 112 -11.78 2.17 5.39
N ALA A 113 -11.16 2.47 6.54
CA ALA A 113 -9.91 1.84 6.95
C ALA A 113 -10.10 0.32 7.12
N SER A 114 -11.15 -0.13 7.81
CA SER A 114 -11.45 -1.56 7.95
C SER A 114 -11.71 -2.24 6.61
N LEU A 115 -12.49 -1.59 5.72
CA LEU A 115 -12.74 -2.12 4.37
C LEU A 115 -11.47 -2.16 3.51
N ALA A 116 -10.55 -1.23 3.70
CA ALA A 116 -9.28 -1.21 3.00
C ALA A 116 -8.34 -2.31 3.52
N LEU A 117 -8.27 -2.50 4.85
CA LEU A 117 -7.51 -3.58 5.47
C LEU A 117 -8.00 -4.95 5.00
N ASP A 118 -9.31 -5.21 5.00
CA ASP A 118 -9.89 -6.47 4.50
C ASP A 118 -9.43 -6.76 3.06
N ARG A 119 -9.60 -5.79 2.17
CA ARG A 119 -9.25 -5.96 0.76
C ARG A 119 -7.74 -6.17 0.54
N CYS A 120 -6.92 -5.38 1.23
CA CYS A 120 -5.47 -5.44 1.07
C CYS A 120 -4.89 -6.71 1.70
N ALA A 121 -5.39 -7.15 2.87
CA ALA A 121 -4.95 -8.37 3.52
C ALA A 121 -5.29 -9.61 2.70
N LYS A 122 -6.51 -9.69 2.15
CA LYS A 122 -6.90 -10.76 1.23
C LYS A 122 -6.01 -10.81 -0.03
N ALA A 123 -5.75 -9.65 -0.63
CA ALA A 123 -4.86 -9.57 -1.78
C ALA A 123 -3.42 -9.96 -1.42
N HIS A 124 -2.93 -9.58 -0.24
CA HIS A 124 -1.60 -9.93 0.25
C HIS A 124 -1.46 -11.44 0.46
N ALA A 125 -2.43 -12.08 1.14
CA ALA A 125 -2.45 -13.53 1.32
C ALA A 125 -2.48 -14.28 -0.02
N TRP A 126 -3.30 -13.81 -0.97
CA TRP A 126 -3.40 -14.39 -2.32
C TRP A 126 -2.08 -14.27 -3.10
N LEU A 127 -1.39 -13.13 -3.03
CA LEU A 127 -0.08 -12.92 -3.66
C LEU A 127 1.01 -13.82 -3.06
N LEU A 128 0.84 -14.24 -1.81
CA LEU A 128 1.71 -15.22 -1.13
C LEU A 128 1.23 -16.66 -1.31
N GLU A 129 0.33 -16.92 -2.26
CA GLU A 129 -0.20 -18.24 -2.62
C GLU A 129 -0.85 -18.98 -1.43
N ARG A 130 -1.47 -18.21 -0.50
CA ARG A 130 -2.24 -18.76 0.62
C ARG A 130 -3.74 -18.60 0.35
N ASP A 131 -4.54 -19.46 0.92
CA ASP A 131 -6.00 -19.50 0.81
C ASP A 131 -6.71 -18.91 2.05
N PHE A 132 -5.94 -18.36 3.00
CA PHE A 132 -6.45 -17.70 4.19
C PHE A 132 -5.61 -16.47 4.56
N VAL A 133 -6.26 -15.53 5.24
CA VAL A 133 -5.63 -14.32 5.78
C VAL A 133 -5.16 -14.59 7.21
N SER A 134 -3.92 -14.26 7.51
CA SER A 134 -3.35 -14.33 8.85
C SER A 134 -3.23 -12.94 9.50
N PRO A 135 -3.02 -12.86 10.83
CA PRO A 135 -2.74 -11.58 11.48
C PRO A 135 -1.53 -10.84 10.90
N GLU A 136 -0.50 -11.58 10.47
CA GLU A 136 0.71 -11.02 9.88
C GLU A 136 0.41 -10.25 8.58
N ASP A 137 -0.58 -10.70 7.78
CA ASP A 137 -1.00 -9.97 6.59
C ASP A 137 -1.52 -8.59 6.94
N LEU A 138 -2.34 -8.51 7.98
CA LEU A 138 -2.86 -7.25 8.49
C LEU A 138 -1.74 -6.34 9.00
N GLN A 139 -0.77 -6.89 9.74
CA GLN A 139 0.37 -6.15 10.27
C GLN A 139 1.25 -5.57 9.15
N GLN A 140 1.49 -6.34 8.10
CA GLN A 140 2.32 -5.92 6.96
C GLN A 140 1.69 -4.76 6.17
N ILE A 141 0.37 -4.78 5.97
CA ILE A 141 -0.31 -3.77 5.17
C ILE A 141 -0.84 -2.59 6.00
N ALA A 142 -0.91 -2.70 7.32
CA ALA A 142 -1.47 -1.66 8.20
C ALA A 142 -0.81 -0.29 8.00
N PRO A 143 0.52 -0.15 7.88
CA PRO A 143 1.14 1.14 7.63
C PRO A 143 0.62 1.81 6.35
N ASP A 144 0.57 1.07 5.25
CA ASP A 144 0.15 1.62 3.96
C ASP A 144 -1.34 1.98 3.91
N VAL A 145 -2.16 1.28 4.70
CA VAL A 145 -3.60 1.55 4.78
C VAL A 145 -3.94 2.64 5.77
N LEU A 146 -3.22 2.77 6.89
CA LEU A 146 -3.59 3.64 7.98
C LEU A 146 -2.87 5.00 7.99
N ARG A 147 -1.63 5.11 7.44
CA ARG A 147 -0.81 6.32 7.57
C ARG A 147 -1.49 7.61 7.09
N HIS A 148 -2.28 7.55 6.04
CA HIS A 148 -2.99 8.70 5.49
C HIS A 148 -4.39 8.90 6.09
N ARG A 149 -4.75 8.12 7.12
CA ARG A 149 -6.05 8.13 7.81
C ARG A 149 -5.94 8.50 9.28
N ILE A 150 -4.72 8.55 9.80
CA ILE A 150 -4.44 8.97 11.16
C ILE A 150 -3.92 10.40 11.12
N LEU A 151 -4.60 11.30 11.84
CA LEU A 151 -4.11 12.65 12.06
C LEU A 151 -3.41 12.69 13.41
N LEU A 152 -2.15 13.11 13.38
CA LEU A 152 -1.34 13.24 14.60
C LEU A 152 -1.70 14.51 15.36
N SER A 153 -1.59 14.45 16.68
CA SER A 153 -1.69 15.63 17.52
C SER A 153 -0.46 16.53 17.36
N TYR A 154 -0.63 17.81 17.65
CA TYR A 154 0.50 18.75 17.70
C TYR A 154 1.62 18.28 18.63
N THR A 155 1.28 17.57 19.72
CA THR A 155 2.25 17.01 20.66
C THR A 155 3.12 15.94 19.99
N ALA A 156 2.53 15.06 19.21
CA ALA A 156 3.25 14.03 18.47
C ALA A 156 4.16 14.65 17.40
N GLU A 157 3.62 15.59 16.60
CA GLU A 157 4.39 16.29 15.56
C GLU A 157 5.56 17.08 16.15
N SER A 158 5.38 17.76 17.27
CA SER A 158 6.44 18.51 17.94
C SER A 158 7.59 17.63 18.47
N ARG A 159 7.32 16.35 18.72
CA ARG A 159 8.31 15.32 19.08
C ARG A 159 8.96 14.66 17.86
N GLY A 160 8.58 15.05 16.64
CA GLY A 160 9.08 14.49 15.39
C GLY A 160 8.57 13.10 15.09
N MET A 161 7.44 12.69 15.70
CA MET A 161 6.80 11.40 15.42
C MET A 161 6.09 11.42 14.08
N ASP A 162 6.13 10.29 13.38
CA ASP A 162 5.36 10.07 12.17
C ASP A 162 4.21 9.06 12.37
N ALA A 163 3.33 8.98 11.38
CA ALA A 163 2.19 8.07 11.44
C ALA A 163 2.62 6.60 11.50
N ASP A 164 3.73 6.22 10.88
CA ASP A 164 4.23 4.85 10.86
C ASP A 164 4.72 4.41 12.26
N GLU A 165 5.32 5.33 13.03
CA GLU A 165 5.69 5.06 14.43
C GLU A 165 4.47 4.82 15.31
N VAL A 166 3.42 5.63 15.13
CA VAL A 166 2.16 5.45 15.87
C VAL A 166 1.48 4.13 15.49
N ILE A 167 1.46 3.77 14.21
CA ILE A 167 0.89 2.50 13.73
C ILE A 167 1.69 1.32 14.30
N ARG A 168 3.01 1.39 14.31
CA ARG A 168 3.86 0.35 14.93
C ARG A 168 3.49 0.15 16.40
N ARG A 169 3.28 1.25 17.13
CA ARG A 169 2.86 1.18 18.54
C ARG A 169 1.47 0.56 18.71
N ILE A 170 0.53 0.85 17.81
CA ILE A 170 -0.79 0.20 17.79
C ILE A 170 -0.64 -1.32 17.60
N LEU A 171 0.19 -1.75 16.64
CA LEU A 171 0.43 -3.17 16.36
C LEU A 171 1.05 -3.92 17.55
N GLU A 172 1.86 -3.23 18.37
CA GLU A 172 2.43 -3.81 19.60
C GLU A 172 1.41 -3.94 20.75
N LEU A 173 0.43 -3.03 20.81
CA LEU A 173 -0.52 -2.91 21.91
C LEU A 173 -1.80 -3.72 21.70
N VAL A 174 -2.24 -3.89 20.45
CA VAL A 174 -3.43 -4.65 20.12
C VAL A 174 -3.09 -6.15 20.16
N PRO A 175 -3.73 -6.95 21.02
CA PRO A 175 -3.41 -8.38 21.12
C PRO A 175 -3.69 -9.12 19.81
N VAL A 176 -2.71 -9.92 19.40
CA VAL A 176 -2.83 -10.83 18.25
C VAL A 176 -3.64 -12.05 18.68
N PRO A 177 -4.63 -12.51 17.88
CA PRO A 177 -5.46 -13.67 18.23
C PRO A 177 -4.71 -15.00 18.17
#